data_52ab242ac333beaec536f792ae53babb
#
_entry.id   52ab242ac333beaec536f792ae53babb
#
_cell.length_a   1.000
_cell.length_b   1.000
_cell.length_c   1.000
_cell.angle_alpha   90.00
_cell.angle_beta   90.00
_cell.angle_gamma   90.00
#
_symmetry.space_group_name_H-M   'P 1'
#
loop_
_entity.id
_entity.type
_entity.pdbx_description
1 polymer ?
#
loop_
_entity_poly.entity_id
_entity_poly.type
_entity_poly.pdbx_seq_one_letter_code
_entity_poly.pdbx_strand_id
1 'polypeptide(L)'
;MSTIHNEVDLDADGRHVGYLRLPYSVHRSAYGWVPIPIASVRNGDGPVVLLMGGNHGDEYEGQVLVSSLIREIEPQWVRGQVIFLPMANFPAAAAGLRTSPLDGGNLNRSFPGDAQGSPTAAIADYIEHALLARSQYLIDVHSGGSSLLYEIGRAHV
;
A
#
# COMPACT_ATOMS: atom_id res chain seq x y z
N MET A 1 -7.79 -13.14 11.58
CA MET A 1 -8.39 -12.80 10.28
C MET A 1 -8.38 -11.29 10.15
N SER A 2 -7.86 -10.72 9.07
CA SER A 2 -7.79 -9.26 8.91
C SER A 2 -9.18 -8.63 8.87
N THR A 3 -9.30 -7.43 9.43
CA THR A 3 -10.51 -6.61 9.35
C THR A 3 -10.58 -5.79 8.06
N ILE A 4 -9.46 -5.70 7.30
CA ILE A 4 -9.39 -4.96 6.05
C ILE A 4 -10.10 -5.75 4.94
N HIS A 5 -11.01 -5.09 4.24
CA HIS A 5 -11.67 -5.62 3.05
C HIS A 5 -11.00 -5.07 1.78
N ASN A 6 -10.64 -5.97 0.87
CA ASN A 6 -10.07 -5.63 -0.44
C ASN A 6 -11.17 -5.60 -1.50
N GLU A 7 -11.31 -4.50 -2.22
CA GLU A 7 -12.26 -4.35 -3.34
C GLU A 7 -11.71 -4.93 -4.65
N VAL A 8 -10.38 -5.12 -4.75
CA VAL A 8 -9.73 -5.57 -5.97
C VAL A 8 -9.60 -7.09 -5.98
N ASP A 9 -10.10 -7.72 -7.04
CA ASP A 9 -9.82 -9.13 -7.30
C ASP A 9 -8.36 -9.27 -7.77
N LEU A 10 -7.52 -9.81 -6.89
CA LEU A 10 -6.10 -9.99 -7.17
C LEU A 10 -5.81 -11.22 -8.04
N ASP A 11 -6.81 -12.05 -8.34
CA ASP A 11 -6.64 -13.26 -9.14
C ASP A 11 -7.15 -13.08 -10.58
N ALA A 12 -7.84 -11.97 -10.87
CA ALA A 12 -8.33 -11.64 -12.19
C ALA A 12 -7.23 -11.01 -13.07
N ASP A 13 -7.15 -11.46 -14.34
CA ASP A 13 -6.29 -10.82 -15.34
C ASP A 13 -6.83 -9.43 -15.74
N GLY A 14 -5.94 -8.55 -16.17
CA GLY A 14 -6.25 -7.17 -16.54
C GLY A 14 -5.75 -6.16 -15.52
N ARG A 15 -6.29 -4.94 -15.62
CA ARG A 15 -6.03 -3.84 -14.68
C ARG A 15 -7.25 -3.64 -13.80
N HIS A 16 -7.08 -3.79 -12.50
CA HIS A 16 -8.12 -3.59 -11.50
C HIS A 16 -7.65 -2.54 -10.49
N VAL A 17 -8.50 -1.57 -10.19
CA VAL A 17 -8.20 -0.45 -9.29
C VAL A 17 -9.33 -0.33 -8.27
N GLY A 18 -9.00 -0.13 -7.01
CA GLY A 18 -9.97 -0.01 -5.92
C GLY A 18 -9.28 0.38 -4.61
N TYR A 19 -9.89 -0.01 -3.51
CA TYR A 19 -9.41 0.32 -2.17
C TYR A 19 -9.34 -0.91 -1.27
N LEU A 20 -8.35 -0.88 -0.38
CA LEU A 20 -8.40 -1.62 0.87
C LEU A 20 -9.19 -0.77 1.85
N ARG A 21 -10.30 -1.30 2.36
CA ARG A 21 -11.15 -0.62 3.34
C ARG A 21 -10.75 -1.06 4.74
N LEU A 22 -10.02 -0.20 5.43
CA LEU A 22 -9.76 -0.37 6.86
C LEU A 22 -10.93 0.22 7.66
N PRO A 23 -11.71 -0.57 8.41
CA PRO A 23 -12.75 -0.03 9.27
C PRO A 23 -12.15 0.94 10.29
N TYR A 24 -12.64 2.16 10.30
CA TYR A 24 -12.23 3.17 11.25
C TYR A 24 -13.37 4.17 11.45
N SER A 25 -13.88 4.26 12.67
CA SER A 25 -14.96 5.17 13.02
C SER A 25 -14.46 6.25 13.95
N VAL A 26 -14.69 7.50 13.57
CA VAL A 26 -14.53 8.63 14.50
C VAL A 26 -15.82 8.81 15.31
N HIS A 27 -15.74 9.49 16.46
CA HIS A 27 -16.87 9.68 17.38
C HIS A 27 -18.15 10.22 16.72
N ARG A 28 -18.01 10.95 15.61
CA ARG A 28 -19.13 11.54 14.85
C ARG A 28 -19.68 10.65 13.73
N SER A 29 -19.07 9.49 13.45
CA SER A 29 -19.49 8.60 12.36
C SER A 29 -19.28 7.14 12.75
N ALA A 30 -20.36 6.37 12.85
CA ALA A 30 -20.31 4.95 13.20
C ALA A 30 -19.91 4.04 12.01
N TYR A 31 -19.85 4.56 10.78
CA TYR A 31 -19.68 3.80 9.54
C TYR A 31 -18.46 4.24 8.73
N GLY A 32 -17.43 4.75 9.41
CA GLY A 32 -16.22 5.22 8.76
C GLY A 32 -15.29 4.10 8.32
N TRP A 33 -14.54 4.35 7.26
CA TRP A 33 -13.43 3.52 6.83
C TRP A 33 -12.35 4.38 6.16
N VAL A 34 -11.11 3.89 6.18
CA VAL A 34 -9.95 4.51 5.53
C VAL A 34 -9.75 3.86 4.16
N PRO A 35 -9.81 4.63 3.05
CA PRO A 35 -9.63 4.14 1.69
C PRO A 35 -8.15 4.07 1.30
N ILE A 36 -7.50 2.96 1.54
CA ILE A 36 -6.10 2.78 1.10
C ILE A 36 -6.11 2.35 -0.37
N PRO A 37 -5.57 3.16 -1.30
CA PRO A 37 -5.62 2.83 -2.72
C PRO A 37 -4.76 1.61 -3.03
N ILE A 38 -5.33 0.70 -3.83
CA ILE A 38 -4.66 -0.50 -4.33
C ILE A 38 -4.99 -0.70 -5.80
N ALA A 39 -4.03 -1.23 -6.56
CA ALA A 39 -4.28 -1.71 -7.90
C ALA A 39 -3.58 -3.03 -8.16
N SER A 40 -4.08 -3.78 -9.13
CA SER A 40 -3.45 -4.99 -9.66
C SER A 40 -3.40 -4.89 -11.18
N VAL A 41 -2.26 -5.19 -11.77
CA VAL A 41 -2.11 -5.45 -13.21
C VAL A 41 -1.57 -6.85 -13.37
N ARG A 42 -2.39 -7.74 -13.93
CA ARG A 42 -2.05 -9.17 -14.09
C ARG A 42 -2.24 -9.60 -15.54
N ASN A 43 -1.33 -10.46 -16.00
CA ASN A 43 -1.43 -11.10 -17.30
C ASN A 43 -0.80 -12.51 -17.24
N GLY A 44 -1.68 -13.50 -17.07
CA GLY A 44 -1.30 -14.91 -17.00
C GLY A 44 -0.43 -15.29 -15.80
N ASP A 45 0.25 -16.42 -15.94
CA ASP A 45 1.11 -16.97 -14.89
C ASP A 45 2.52 -16.35 -14.93
N GLY A 46 3.07 -16.10 -13.76
CA GLY A 46 4.41 -15.55 -13.60
C GLY A 46 4.65 -15.03 -12.18
N PRO A 47 5.77 -14.34 -11.95
CA PRO A 47 6.07 -13.79 -10.65
C PRO A 47 5.08 -12.69 -10.26
N VAL A 48 4.88 -12.53 -8.97
CA VAL A 48 4.09 -11.46 -8.35
C VAL A 48 5.05 -10.47 -7.70
N VAL A 49 4.91 -9.21 -8.05
CA VAL A 49 5.67 -8.08 -7.49
C VAL A 49 4.72 -7.22 -6.67
N LEU A 50 5.06 -6.92 -5.42
CA LEU A 50 4.42 -5.86 -4.65
C LEU A 50 5.26 -4.59 -4.78
N LEU A 51 4.69 -3.54 -5.34
CA LEU A 51 5.30 -2.22 -5.48
C LEU A 51 4.57 -1.23 -4.61
N MET A 52 5.28 -0.67 -3.63
CA MET A 52 4.74 0.26 -2.65
C MET A 52 5.40 1.63 -2.72
N GLY A 53 4.63 2.65 -2.36
CA GLY A 53 5.07 3.99 -2.01
C GLY A 53 4.23 4.53 -0.86
N GLY A 54 4.66 5.64 -0.26
CA GLY A 54 3.91 6.27 0.83
C GLY A 54 3.84 5.45 2.11
N ASN A 55 4.85 4.65 2.40
CA ASN A 55 5.08 4.05 3.72
C ASN A 55 5.24 5.15 4.78
N HIS A 56 5.97 6.24 4.43
CA HIS A 56 5.88 7.52 5.10
C HIS A 56 5.10 8.49 4.22
N GLY A 57 4.14 9.21 4.80
CA GLY A 57 3.19 10.00 4.02
C GLY A 57 3.74 11.29 3.44
N ASP A 58 4.88 11.79 3.93
CA ASP A 58 5.58 12.97 3.43
C ASP A 58 6.64 12.65 2.35
N GLU A 59 6.80 11.39 1.97
CA GLU A 59 7.69 10.93 0.91
C GLU A 59 6.90 10.82 -0.42
N TYR A 60 6.72 11.96 -1.10
CA TYR A 60 5.77 12.08 -2.23
C TYR A 60 6.23 11.41 -3.51
N GLU A 61 7.54 11.29 -3.75
CA GLU A 61 8.12 10.79 -5.00
C GLU A 61 7.66 9.36 -5.27
N GLY A 62 7.70 8.49 -4.26
CA GLY A 62 7.20 7.12 -4.35
C GLY A 62 5.70 7.05 -4.64
N GLN A 63 4.92 7.93 -4.02
CA GLN A 63 3.47 8.01 -4.23
C GLN A 63 3.14 8.41 -5.67
N VAL A 64 3.83 9.43 -6.20
CA VAL A 64 3.66 9.91 -7.58
C VAL A 64 4.12 8.85 -8.58
N LEU A 65 5.30 8.25 -8.37
CA LEU A 65 5.84 7.19 -9.22
C LEU A 65 4.88 6.02 -9.35
N VAL A 66 4.47 5.44 -8.22
CA VAL A 66 3.58 4.27 -8.19
C VAL A 66 2.22 4.59 -8.79
N SER A 67 1.67 5.78 -8.49
CA SER A 67 0.40 6.24 -9.07
C SER A 67 0.48 6.45 -10.60
N SER A 68 1.63 6.92 -11.11
CA SER A 68 1.84 7.06 -12.56
C SER A 68 1.94 5.71 -13.24
N LEU A 69 2.69 4.78 -12.66
CA LEU A 69 2.81 3.42 -13.19
C LEU A 69 1.46 2.69 -13.28
N ILE A 70 0.56 2.87 -12.30
CA ILE A 70 -0.79 2.30 -12.35
C ILE A 70 -1.55 2.77 -13.60
N ARG A 71 -1.37 4.03 -14.01
CA ARG A 71 -2.04 4.59 -15.21
C ARG A 71 -1.41 4.16 -16.52
N GLU A 72 -0.08 4.02 -16.52
CA GLU A 72 0.70 3.86 -17.75
C GLU A 72 0.92 2.39 -18.13
N ILE A 73 1.10 1.49 -17.13
CA ILE A 73 1.45 0.10 -17.41
C ILE A 73 0.26 -0.65 -18.04
N GLU A 74 0.47 -1.18 -19.23
CA GLU A 74 -0.55 -1.97 -19.94
C GLU A 74 -0.42 -3.46 -19.57
N PRO A 75 -1.55 -4.20 -19.38
CA PRO A 75 -1.51 -5.61 -19.00
C PRO A 75 -0.64 -6.47 -19.92
N GLN A 76 -0.64 -6.21 -21.23
CA GLN A 76 0.17 -6.97 -22.19
C GLN A 76 1.70 -6.80 -22.02
N TRP A 77 2.14 -5.80 -21.25
CA TRP A 77 3.57 -5.62 -20.92
C TRP A 77 3.99 -6.38 -19.67
N VAL A 78 3.02 -6.95 -18.95
CA VAL A 78 3.25 -7.71 -17.71
C VAL A 78 3.23 -9.21 -18.04
N ARG A 79 4.12 -9.96 -17.43
CA ARG A 79 4.04 -11.40 -17.29
C ARG A 79 3.97 -11.76 -15.82
N GLY A 80 2.83 -12.32 -15.36
CA GLY A 80 2.53 -12.49 -13.96
C GLY A 80 1.73 -11.32 -13.41
N GLN A 81 2.14 -10.71 -12.31
CA GLN A 81 1.35 -9.70 -11.63
C GLN A 81 2.20 -8.60 -11.00
N VAL A 82 1.73 -7.37 -11.07
CA VAL A 82 2.21 -6.27 -10.22
C VAL A 82 1.04 -5.79 -9.37
N ILE A 83 1.19 -5.84 -8.06
CA ILE A 83 0.29 -5.26 -7.07
C ILE A 83 0.87 -3.92 -6.64
N PHE A 84 0.06 -2.87 -6.68
CA PHE A 84 0.48 -1.51 -6.40
C PHE A 84 -0.21 -0.98 -5.14
N LEU A 85 0.59 -0.43 -4.21
CA LEU A 85 0.13 0.38 -3.08
C LEU A 85 0.77 1.77 -3.17
N PRO A 86 0.16 2.74 -3.87
CA PRO A 86 0.78 4.05 -4.06
C PRO A 86 0.88 4.87 -2.77
N MET A 87 0.02 4.59 -1.79
CA MET A 87 -0.04 5.27 -0.50
C MET A 87 -0.31 4.22 0.59
N ALA A 88 0.72 3.38 0.89
CA ALA A 88 0.57 2.26 1.82
C ALA A 88 0.08 2.71 3.20
N ASN A 89 0.62 3.83 3.72
CA ASN A 89 0.11 4.52 4.92
C ASN A 89 -0.78 5.70 4.50
N PHE A 90 -1.96 5.39 3.93
CA PHE A 90 -2.85 6.42 3.42
C PHE A 90 -3.20 7.52 4.43
N PRO A 91 -3.44 7.24 5.73
CA PRO A 91 -3.68 8.30 6.70
C PRO A 91 -2.52 9.30 6.84
N ALA A 92 -1.29 8.81 6.81
CA ALA A 92 -0.10 9.64 6.84
C ALA A 92 0.05 10.45 5.52
N ALA A 93 -0.16 9.78 4.37
CA ALA A 93 -0.09 10.42 3.06
C ALA A 93 -1.12 11.54 2.89
N ALA A 94 -2.38 11.29 3.29
CA ALA A 94 -3.45 12.29 3.24
C ALA A 94 -3.18 13.51 4.13
N ALA A 95 -2.42 13.33 5.21
CA ALA A 95 -2.02 14.41 6.12
C ALA A 95 -0.67 15.06 5.76
N GLY A 96 0.09 14.49 4.82
CA GLY A 96 1.45 14.94 4.49
C GLY A 96 2.43 14.77 5.66
N LEU A 97 2.24 13.73 6.47
CA LEU A 97 3.03 13.45 7.66
C LEU A 97 3.84 12.18 7.50
N ARG A 98 4.96 12.08 8.21
CA ARG A 98 5.77 10.85 8.24
C ARG A 98 5.02 9.67 8.85
N THR A 99 4.22 9.92 9.88
CA THR A 99 3.47 8.91 10.65
C THR A 99 1.97 9.13 10.55
N SER A 100 1.18 8.08 10.80
CA SER A 100 -0.28 8.15 10.78
C SER A 100 -0.81 9.09 11.88
N PRO A 101 -1.64 10.09 11.54
CA PRO A 101 -2.27 10.93 12.55
C PRO A 101 -3.39 10.21 13.34
N LEU A 102 -3.80 9.01 12.93
CA LEU A 102 -4.87 8.26 13.59
C LEU A 102 -4.40 7.61 14.91
N ASP A 103 -3.12 7.21 14.95
CA ASP A 103 -2.55 6.46 16.08
C ASP A 103 -1.08 6.79 16.35
N GLY A 104 -0.50 7.77 15.64
CA GLY A 104 0.93 8.11 15.70
C GLY A 104 1.86 7.06 15.08
N GLY A 105 1.30 6.01 14.46
CA GLY A 105 2.03 4.84 13.99
C GLY A 105 2.97 5.14 12.82
N ASN A 106 4.20 4.60 12.90
CA ASN A 106 5.15 4.55 11.79
C ASN A 106 5.03 3.18 11.11
N LEU A 107 4.45 3.12 9.92
CA LEU A 107 4.20 1.86 9.22
C LEU A 107 5.49 1.04 9.03
N ASN A 108 6.60 1.72 8.70
CA ASN A 108 7.91 1.08 8.52
C ASN A 108 8.50 0.44 9.81
N ARG A 109 7.85 0.63 10.96
CA ARG A 109 8.21 0.04 12.26
C ARG A 109 7.11 -0.84 12.83
N SER A 110 6.02 -1.02 12.09
CA SER A 110 4.83 -1.73 12.58
C SER A 110 4.74 -3.18 12.11
N PHE A 111 5.58 -3.61 11.18
CA PHE A 111 5.62 -5.00 10.70
C PHE A 111 6.12 -5.96 11.79
N PRO A 112 5.56 -7.19 11.87
CA PRO A 112 4.60 -7.82 10.95
C PRO A 112 3.14 -7.36 11.14
N GLY A 113 2.85 -6.49 12.10
CA GLY A 113 1.53 -5.95 12.34
C GLY A 113 0.69 -6.76 13.33
N ASP A 114 -0.56 -6.33 13.49
CA ASP A 114 -1.60 -7.00 14.29
C ASP A 114 -2.97 -6.63 13.72
N ALA A 115 -3.70 -7.63 13.23
CA ALA A 115 -5.04 -7.46 12.64
C ALA A 115 -6.08 -6.86 13.61
N GLN A 116 -5.86 -6.97 14.93
CA GLN A 116 -6.72 -6.42 15.97
C GLN A 116 -6.07 -5.22 16.68
N GLY A 117 -4.91 -4.78 16.21
CA GLY A 117 -4.15 -3.68 16.76
C GLY A 117 -4.66 -2.30 16.35
N SER A 118 -3.78 -1.32 16.46
CA SER A 118 -4.05 0.04 15.99
C SER A 118 -4.22 0.10 14.46
N PRO A 119 -4.79 1.16 13.89
CA PRO A 119 -4.93 1.32 12.44
C PRO A 119 -3.65 1.03 11.65
N THR A 120 -2.51 1.55 12.10
CA THR A 120 -1.22 1.32 11.43
C THR A 120 -0.77 -0.14 11.57
N ALA A 121 -0.98 -0.78 12.73
CA ALA A 121 -0.67 -2.18 12.93
C ALA A 121 -1.55 -3.10 12.07
N ALA A 122 -2.84 -2.78 11.90
CA ALA A 122 -3.74 -3.53 11.03
C ALA A 122 -3.35 -3.40 9.54
N ILE A 123 -2.87 -2.22 9.10
CA ILE A 123 -2.34 -2.03 7.75
C ILE A 123 -1.09 -2.90 7.55
N ALA A 124 -0.16 -2.87 8.49
CA ALA A 124 1.06 -3.69 8.42
C ALA A 124 0.73 -5.19 8.36
N ASP A 125 -0.18 -5.68 9.19
CA ASP A 125 -0.65 -7.08 9.16
C ASP A 125 -1.21 -7.48 7.81
N TYR A 126 -2.05 -6.61 7.20
CA TYR A 126 -2.62 -6.91 5.89
C TYR A 126 -1.57 -6.96 4.79
N ILE A 127 -0.63 -6.00 4.79
CA ILE A 127 0.48 -6.00 3.82
C ILE A 127 1.30 -7.27 3.98
N GLU A 128 1.70 -7.64 5.20
CA GLU A 128 2.52 -8.81 5.49
C GLU A 128 1.82 -10.12 5.08
N HIS A 129 0.62 -10.36 5.60
CA HIS A 129 -0.03 -11.67 5.52
C HIS A 129 -0.92 -11.86 4.29
N ALA A 130 -1.34 -10.78 3.62
CA ALA A 130 -2.18 -10.88 2.43
C ALA A 130 -1.44 -10.53 1.14
N LEU A 131 -0.60 -9.50 1.13
CA LEU A 131 0.05 -9.02 -0.09
C LEU A 131 1.46 -9.58 -0.24
N LEU A 132 2.31 -9.49 0.79
CA LEU A 132 3.66 -10.05 0.75
C LEU A 132 3.65 -11.57 0.69
N ALA A 133 2.76 -12.22 1.43
CA ALA A 133 2.66 -13.69 1.43
C ALA A 133 2.37 -14.30 0.04
N ARG A 134 1.82 -13.53 -0.90
CA ARG A 134 1.60 -13.94 -2.29
C ARG A 134 2.63 -13.42 -3.28
N SER A 135 3.55 -12.57 -2.85
CA SER A 135 4.53 -11.89 -3.69
C SER A 135 5.92 -12.56 -3.61
N GLN A 136 6.62 -12.66 -4.74
CA GLN A 136 8.00 -13.11 -4.78
C GLN A 136 8.99 -11.94 -4.64
N TYR A 137 8.54 -10.73 -4.96
CA TYR A 137 9.39 -9.53 -4.91
C TYR A 137 8.64 -8.39 -4.23
N LEU A 138 9.36 -7.63 -3.43
CA LEU A 138 8.90 -6.37 -2.85
C LEU A 138 9.81 -5.24 -3.32
N ILE A 139 9.19 -4.16 -3.79
CA ILE A 139 9.84 -2.87 -4.03
C ILE A 139 9.10 -1.82 -3.19
N ASP A 140 9.78 -1.24 -2.22
CA ASP A 140 9.25 -0.15 -1.38
C ASP A 140 10.05 1.12 -1.66
N VAL A 141 9.37 2.12 -2.22
CA VAL A 141 10.00 3.37 -2.67
C VAL A 141 9.91 4.40 -1.57
N HIS A 142 11.07 4.82 -1.09
CA HIS A 142 11.25 5.86 -0.10
C HIS A 142 11.97 7.07 -0.68
N SER A 143 11.81 8.23 -0.04
CA SER A 143 12.59 9.44 -0.32
C SER A 143 12.98 10.17 0.96
N GLY A 144 13.50 11.39 0.84
CA GLY A 144 13.93 12.20 1.98
C GLY A 144 12.78 12.85 2.77
N GLY A 145 11.55 12.70 2.30
CA GLY A 145 10.39 13.38 2.88
C GLY A 145 10.47 14.88 2.76
N SER A 146 9.78 15.59 3.63
CA SER A 146 9.70 17.06 3.61
C SER A 146 11.00 17.77 4.05
N SER A 147 12.00 17.04 4.54
CA SER A 147 13.20 17.62 5.19
C SER A 147 14.50 17.33 4.49
N LEU A 148 14.57 16.34 3.59
CA LEU A 148 15.81 15.89 2.97
C LEU A 148 15.64 15.70 1.46
N LEU A 149 16.61 16.16 0.69
CA LEU A 149 16.66 15.99 -0.75
C LEU A 149 17.52 14.75 -1.10
N TYR A 150 16.98 13.55 -0.93
CA TYR A 150 17.53 12.33 -1.52
C TYR A 150 16.47 11.22 -1.60
N GLU A 151 16.68 10.32 -2.52
CA GLU A 151 15.78 9.20 -2.79
C GLU A 151 16.43 7.88 -2.40
N ILE A 152 15.68 7.01 -1.75
CA ILE A 152 16.12 5.66 -1.38
C ILE A 152 15.04 4.68 -1.77
N GLY A 153 15.40 3.72 -2.64
CA GLY A 153 14.58 2.55 -2.94
C GLY A 153 15.10 1.33 -2.17
N ARG A 154 14.20 0.48 -1.69
CA ARG A 154 14.53 -0.86 -1.17
C ARG A 154 13.86 -1.92 -2.03
N ALA A 155 14.65 -2.89 -2.47
CA ALA A 155 14.16 -4.10 -3.12
C ALA A 155 14.55 -5.32 -2.28
N HIS A 156 13.61 -6.24 -2.08
CA HIS A 156 13.85 -7.54 -1.44
C HIS A 156 13.48 -8.65 -2.43
N VAL A 157 14.36 -9.66 -2.54
CA VAL A 157 14.21 -10.82 -3.41
C VAL A 157 14.14 -12.07 -2.55
#